data_e8eb304f6d1c98c4f2b3dae7bb2fec79
#
_entry.id   e8eb304f6d1c98c4f2b3dae7bb2fec79
#
_cell.length_a   1.000
_cell.length_b   1.000
_cell.length_c   1.000
_cell.angle_alpha   90.00
_cell.angle_beta   90.00
_cell.angle_gamma   90.00
#
_symmetry.space_group_name_H-M   'P 1'
#
loop_
_entity.id
_entity.type
_entity.pdbx_description
1 polymer ?
#
loop_
_entity_poly.entity_id
_entity_poly.type
_entity_poly.pdbx_seq_one_letter_code
_entity_poly.pdbx_strand_id
1 'polypeptide(L)'
;MQLDFWEQQLPFEYPFTISNGRTKTHQHSLMVRLSLGQWEGYGEAPAIAYYNVTVEAMMELLEKNRKFIEKFALTEPQRFWHFLHHLFPNDSFLVTALDMAGWDLFGQMQKKPLHEIWNMPWEENTSIPICDYTLGIDTIDKMAEKMKAHPWPIYKIKV
;
A
#
# COMPACT_ATOMS: atom_id res chain seq x y z
N MET A 1 -17.72 9.25 -8.01
CA MET A 1 -17.16 7.89 -7.92
C MET A 1 -17.77 7.15 -6.74
N GLN A 2 -17.61 5.84 -6.65
CA GLN A 2 -18.08 5.03 -5.54
C GLN A 2 -16.87 4.58 -4.71
N LEU A 3 -17.03 4.53 -3.38
CA LEU A 3 -16.01 4.07 -2.43
C LEU A 3 -16.45 2.78 -1.76
N ASP A 4 -15.64 1.73 -1.89
CA ASP A 4 -15.74 0.50 -1.10
C ASP A 4 -14.47 0.32 -0.29
N PHE A 5 -14.59 -0.30 0.88
CA PHE A 5 -13.44 -0.62 1.73
C PHE A 5 -13.74 -1.81 2.64
N TRP A 6 -12.69 -2.55 2.99
CA TRP A 6 -12.77 -3.74 3.84
C TRP A 6 -11.44 -4.01 4.53
N GLU A 7 -11.52 -4.78 5.60
CA GLU A 7 -10.34 -5.34 6.25
C GLU A 7 -9.81 -6.53 5.45
N GLN A 8 -8.49 -6.63 5.33
CA GLN A 8 -7.79 -7.76 4.74
C GLN A 8 -6.67 -8.23 5.65
N GLN A 9 -6.60 -9.54 5.89
CA GLN A 9 -5.47 -10.18 6.55
C GLN A 9 -4.59 -10.83 5.49
N LEU A 10 -3.36 -10.35 5.37
CA LEU A 10 -2.36 -10.84 4.41
C LEU A 10 -1.40 -11.78 5.14
N PRO A 11 -1.47 -13.11 4.94
CA PRO A 11 -0.57 -14.04 5.60
C PRO A 11 0.86 -13.88 5.06
N PHE A 12 1.84 -13.98 5.96
CA PHE A 12 3.25 -14.04 5.57
C PHE A 12 3.65 -15.48 5.27
N GLU A 13 4.47 -15.69 4.27
CA GLU A 13 5.06 -16.99 3.96
C GLU A 13 5.90 -17.51 5.13
N TYR A 14 6.62 -16.60 5.80
CA TYR A 14 7.38 -16.88 7.01
C TYR A 14 7.00 -15.92 8.13
N PRO A 15 6.92 -16.38 9.40
CA PRO A 15 6.82 -15.48 10.53
C PRO A 15 7.92 -14.41 10.49
N PHE A 16 7.55 -13.17 10.74
CA PHE A 16 8.46 -12.02 10.66
C PHE A 16 8.70 -11.42 12.04
N THR A 17 9.90 -11.58 12.57
CA THR A 17 10.32 -11.06 13.88
C THR A 17 11.25 -9.86 13.70
N ILE A 18 11.05 -8.84 14.52
CA ILE A 18 11.87 -7.62 14.57
C ILE A 18 12.52 -7.44 15.95
N SER A 19 13.48 -6.53 16.07
CA SER A 19 14.34 -6.32 17.26
C SER A 19 13.59 -6.08 18.58
N ASN A 20 12.34 -5.64 18.58
CA ASN A 20 11.52 -5.53 19.79
C ASN A 20 10.89 -6.87 20.26
N GLY A 21 11.28 -8.00 19.66
CA GLY A 21 10.78 -9.34 19.97
C GLY A 21 9.37 -9.65 19.46
N ARG A 22 8.70 -8.73 18.76
CA ARG A 22 7.37 -8.98 18.20
C ARG A 22 7.48 -9.80 16.92
N THR A 23 6.71 -10.88 16.86
CA THR A 23 6.58 -11.73 15.68
C THR A 23 5.20 -11.54 15.07
N LYS A 24 5.17 -11.29 13.76
CA LYS A 24 3.94 -11.24 12.97
C LYS A 24 3.87 -12.46 12.04
N THR A 25 2.69 -13.01 11.87
CA THR A 25 2.38 -14.08 10.91
C THR A 25 1.51 -13.59 9.76
N HIS A 26 0.93 -12.41 9.91
CA HIS A 26 0.10 -11.75 8.90
C HIS A 26 0.15 -10.24 9.09
N GLN A 27 -0.19 -9.49 8.04
CA GLN A 27 -0.42 -8.06 8.09
C GLN A 27 -1.92 -7.80 8.01
N HIS A 28 -2.46 -7.07 9.00
CA HIS A 28 -3.78 -6.45 8.92
C HIS A 28 -3.70 -5.19 8.09
N SER A 29 -4.54 -5.09 7.09
CA SER A 29 -4.57 -3.93 6.20
C SER A 29 -6.00 -3.51 5.91
N LEU A 30 -6.19 -2.21 5.76
CA LEU A 30 -7.35 -1.64 5.13
C LEU A 30 -7.14 -1.70 3.61
N MET A 31 -8.09 -2.29 2.90
CA MET A 31 -8.18 -2.20 1.45
C MET A 31 -9.22 -1.16 1.09
N VAL A 32 -8.94 -0.34 0.09
CA VAL A 32 -9.90 0.60 -0.49
C VAL A 32 -10.03 0.36 -1.98
N ARG A 33 -11.26 0.53 -2.49
CA ARG A 33 -11.55 0.52 -3.92
C ARG A 33 -12.33 1.79 -4.27
N LEU A 34 -11.85 2.50 -5.28
CA LEU A 34 -12.57 3.58 -5.92
C LEU A 34 -13.06 3.09 -7.28
N SER A 35 -14.33 3.30 -7.61
CA SER A 35 -14.88 2.92 -8.90
C SER A 35 -15.61 4.05 -9.59
N LEU A 36 -15.49 4.11 -10.93
CA LEU A 36 -16.18 5.07 -11.79
C LEU A 36 -16.54 4.40 -13.13
N GLY A 37 -17.83 4.16 -13.32
CA GLY A 37 -18.32 3.39 -14.47
C GLY A 37 -17.79 1.96 -14.44
N GLN A 38 -17.01 1.58 -15.45
CA GLN A 38 -16.40 0.24 -15.56
C GLN A 38 -14.97 0.16 -14.99
N TRP A 39 -14.43 1.28 -14.53
CA TRP A 39 -13.04 1.36 -14.06
C TRP A 39 -12.98 1.27 -12.54
N GLU A 40 -11.96 0.58 -12.04
CA GLU A 40 -11.71 0.43 -10.62
C GLU A 40 -10.23 0.71 -10.33
N GLY A 41 -9.95 1.27 -9.16
CA GLY A 41 -8.61 1.46 -8.66
C GLY A 41 -8.52 1.05 -7.20
N TYR A 42 -7.41 0.46 -6.81
CA TYR A 42 -7.20 -0.15 -5.49
C TYR A 42 -6.07 0.52 -4.74
N GLY A 43 -6.18 0.54 -3.42
CA GLY A 43 -5.12 0.98 -2.52
C GLY A 43 -5.17 0.25 -1.20
N GLU A 44 -4.06 0.28 -0.47
CA GLU A 44 -3.86 -0.43 0.78
C GLU A 44 -3.26 0.50 1.84
N ALA A 45 -3.72 0.37 3.08
CA ALA A 45 -3.06 0.93 4.26
C ALA A 45 -2.84 -0.15 5.32
N PRO A 46 -1.59 -0.46 5.70
CA PRO A 46 -1.30 -1.43 6.75
C PRO A 46 -1.62 -0.84 8.13
N ALA A 47 -2.24 -1.65 9.02
CA ALA A 47 -2.33 -1.31 10.43
C ALA A 47 -0.95 -1.47 11.10
N ILE A 48 -0.47 -0.42 11.76
CA ILE A 48 0.83 -0.42 12.43
C ILE A 48 0.68 0.11 13.85
N ALA A 49 0.70 -0.80 14.82
CA ALA A 49 0.52 -0.46 16.24
C ALA A 49 1.52 0.57 16.77
N TYR A 50 2.74 0.61 16.23
CA TYR A 50 3.76 1.60 16.61
C TYR A 50 3.30 3.05 16.36
N TYR A 51 2.49 3.27 15.32
CA TYR A 51 1.93 4.58 14.97
C TYR A 51 0.49 4.76 15.45
N ASN A 52 -0.03 3.86 16.28
CA ASN A 52 -1.45 3.81 16.68
C ASN A 52 -2.43 3.78 15.50
N VAL A 53 -2.02 3.18 14.39
CA VAL A 53 -2.85 3.02 13.19
C VAL A 53 -3.56 1.68 13.24
N THR A 54 -4.90 1.69 13.25
CA THR A 54 -5.75 0.50 13.22
C THR A 54 -6.69 0.52 12.03
N VAL A 55 -7.10 -0.67 11.55
CA VAL A 55 -8.04 -0.77 10.42
C VAL A 55 -9.38 -0.18 10.80
N GLU A 56 -9.85 -0.45 12.02
CA GLU A 56 -11.15 0.00 12.53
C GLU A 56 -11.24 1.55 12.52
N ALA A 57 -10.21 2.23 13.05
CA ALA A 57 -10.18 3.70 13.08
C ALA A 57 -10.19 4.29 11.67
N MET A 58 -9.42 3.69 10.74
CA MET A 58 -9.42 4.12 9.34
C MET A 58 -10.78 3.90 8.67
N MET A 59 -11.46 2.76 8.92
CA MET A 59 -12.79 2.46 8.39
C MET A 59 -13.85 3.43 8.93
N GLU A 60 -13.81 3.77 10.22
CA GLU A 60 -14.71 4.77 10.82
C GLU A 60 -14.54 6.15 10.16
N LEU A 61 -13.30 6.57 9.92
CA LEU A 61 -13.01 7.84 9.23
C LEU A 61 -13.52 7.82 7.78
N LEU A 62 -13.35 6.71 7.06
CA LEU A 62 -13.88 6.55 5.70
C LEU A 62 -15.39 6.65 5.68
N GLU A 63 -16.09 5.91 6.55
CA GLU A 63 -17.55 5.92 6.58
C GLU A 63 -18.10 7.33 6.90
N LYS A 64 -17.51 8.01 7.87
CA LYS A 64 -17.88 9.38 8.24
C LYS A 64 -17.71 10.36 7.07
N ASN A 65 -16.70 10.15 6.22
CA ASN A 65 -16.34 11.06 5.13
C ASN A 65 -16.73 10.54 3.74
N ARG A 66 -17.37 9.37 3.65
CA ARG A 66 -17.77 8.69 2.40
C ARG A 66 -18.36 9.65 1.36
N LYS A 67 -19.36 10.44 1.77
CA LYS A 67 -20.06 11.36 0.87
C LYS A 67 -19.17 12.43 0.25
N PHE A 68 -18.15 12.88 0.96
CA PHE A 68 -17.21 13.87 0.43
C PHE A 68 -16.27 13.24 -0.60
N ILE A 69 -15.78 12.04 -0.32
CA ILE A 69 -14.93 11.29 -1.26
C ILE A 69 -15.72 10.95 -2.54
N GLU A 70 -16.91 10.39 -2.40
CA GLU A 70 -17.73 9.97 -3.54
C GLU A 70 -18.17 11.12 -4.44
N LYS A 71 -18.35 12.34 -3.89
CA LYS A 71 -18.67 13.55 -4.64
C LYS A 71 -17.47 14.17 -5.37
N PHE A 72 -16.25 13.75 -5.01
CA PHE A 72 -15.07 14.30 -5.66
C PHE A 72 -15.01 13.87 -7.14
N ALA A 73 -14.79 14.83 -8.03
CA ALA A 73 -14.57 14.55 -9.45
C ALA A 73 -13.08 14.27 -9.70
N LEU A 74 -12.73 13.00 -9.90
CA LEU A 74 -11.34 12.57 -10.16
C LEU A 74 -10.93 12.92 -11.59
N THR A 75 -10.53 14.16 -11.82
CA THR A 75 -9.97 14.64 -13.10
C THR A 75 -8.44 14.60 -13.10
N GLU A 76 -7.82 14.88 -11.96
CA GLU A 76 -6.38 14.93 -11.75
C GLU A 76 -6.06 14.33 -10.37
N PRO A 77 -5.27 13.25 -10.27
CA PRO A 77 -4.97 12.62 -8.98
C PRO A 77 -4.26 13.55 -7.99
N GLN A 78 -3.44 14.50 -8.47
CA GLN A 78 -2.78 15.49 -7.59
C GLN A 78 -3.79 16.36 -6.84
N ARG A 79 -4.90 16.74 -7.49
CA ARG A 79 -5.98 17.49 -6.83
C ARG A 79 -6.70 16.64 -5.80
N PHE A 80 -6.85 15.34 -6.08
CA PHE A 80 -7.41 14.38 -5.12
C PHE A 80 -6.51 14.24 -3.90
N TRP A 81 -5.20 14.13 -4.08
CA TRP A 81 -4.23 14.11 -3.00
C TRP A 81 -4.32 15.35 -2.09
N HIS A 82 -4.41 16.55 -2.66
CA HIS A 82 -4.61 17.79 -1.89
C HIS A 82 -5.92 17.78 -1.10
N PHE A 83 -7.00 17.34 -1.74
CA PHE A 83 -8.30 17.18 -1.08
C PHE A 83 -8.23 16.21 0.10
N LEU A 84 -7.57 15.06 -0.08
CA LEU A 84 -7.41 14.06 0.98
C LEU A 84 -6.61 14.58 2.17
N HIS A 85 -5.54 15.35 1.95
CA HIS A 85 -4.78 15.97 3.03
C HIS A 85 -5.57 17.01 3.83
N HIS A 86 -6.54 17.67 3.21
CA HIS A 86 -7.46 18.56 3.93
C HIS A 86 -8.51 17.78 4.70
N LEU A 87 -8.97 16.67 4.15
CA LEU A 87 -9.99 15.82 4.78
C LEU A 87 -9.43 15.00 5.94
N PHE A 88 -8.18 14.53 5.81
CA PHE A 88 -7.49 13.64 6.75
C PHE A 88 -6.09 14.15 7.13
N PRO A 89 -5.97 15.31 7.79
CA PRO A 89 -4.67 15.97 8.02
C PRO A 89 -3.71 15.17 8.90
N ASN A 90 -4.22 14.23 9.71
CA ASN A 90 -3.44 13.45 10.67
C ASN A 90 -3.37 11.94 10.33
N ASP A 91 -3.94 11.52 9.20
CA ASP A 91 -4.13 10.12 8.86
C ASP A 91 -3.42 9.76 7.55
N SER A 92 -2.09 9.91 7.54
CA SER A 92 -1.25 9.71 6.34
C SER A 92 -1.39 8.32 5.71
N PHE A 93 -1.61 7.27 6.51
CA PHE A 93 -1.84 5.91 6.02
C PHE A 93 -3.14 5.83 5.20
N LEU A 94 -4.21 6.45 5.71
CA LEU A 94 -5.48 6.50 5.02
C LEU A 94 -5.41 7.34 3.74
N VAL A 95 -4.73 8.49 3.81
CA VAL A 95 -4.46 9.33 2.64
C VAL A 95 -3.71 8.53 1.57
N THR A 96 -2.67 7.78 1.97
CA THR A 96 -1.89 6.95 1.03
C THR A 96 -2.75 5.89 0.34
N ALA A 97 -3.60 5.16 1.09
CA ALA A 97 -4.48 4.15 0.49
C ALA A 97 -5.44 4.76 -0.55
N LEU A 98 -6.06 5.88 -0.22
CA LEU A 98 -6.97 6.57 -1.13
C LEU A 98 -6.25 7.17 -2.34
N ASP A 99 -5.05 7.73 -2.15
CA ASP A 99 -4.22 8.27 -3.23
C ASP A 99 -3.77 7.17 -4.20
N MET A 100 -3.31 6.02 -3.68
CA MET A 100 -3.01 4.83 -4.49
C MET A 100 -4.22 4.42 -5.33
N ALA A 101 -5.40 4.28 -4.71
CA ALA A 101 -6.62 3.93 -5.41
C ALA A 101 -7.01 4.99 -6.47
N GLY A 102 -6.80 6.27 -6.18
CA GLY A 102 -7.04 7.37 -7.11
C GLY A 102 -6.13 7.33 -8.34
N TRP A 103 -4.83 7.09 -8.13
CA TRP A 103 -3.87 6.94 -9.22
C TRP A 103 -4.13 5.69 -10.06
N ASP A 104 -4.43 4.54 -9.43
CA ASP A 104 -4.75 3.31 -10.13
C ASP A 104 -6.02 3.49 -10.98
N LEU A 105 -7.10 4.02 -10.39
CA LEU A 105 -8.33 4.34 -11.13
C LEU A 105 -8.07 5.27 -12.32
N PHE A 106 -7.27 6.32 -12.13
CA PHE A 106 -6.94 7.25 -13.18
C PHE A 106 -6.13 6.58 -14.30
N GLY A 107 -5.15 5.74 -13.96
CA GLY A 107 -4.37 4.94 -14.91
C GLY A 107 -5.26 4.03 -15.76
N GLN A 108 -6.20 3.31 -15.11
CA GLN A 108 -7.20 2.49 -15.80
C GLN A 108 -8.07 3.31 -16.75
N MET A 109 -8.55 4.47 -16.34
CA MET A 109 -9.34 5.37 -17.17
C MET A 109 -8.56 5.89 -18.39
N GLN A 110 -7.27 6.20 -18.20
CA GLN A 110 -6.37 6.63 -19.29
C GLN A 110 -5.87 5.46 -20.14
N LYS A 111 -6.08 4.21 -19.73
CA LYS A 111 -5.52 2.99 -20.37
C LYS A 111 -4.01 3.07 -20.51
N LYS A 112 -3.35 3.60 -19.50
CA LYS A 112 -1.90 3.79 -19.45
C LYS A 112 -1.34 3.36 -18.09
N PRO A 113 -0.17 2.71 -18.06
CA PRO A 113 0.53 2.46 -16.82
C PRO A 113 1.05 3.78 -16.23
N LEU A 114 1.18 3.83 -14.90
CA LEU A 114 1.53 5.06 -14.19
C LEU A 114 2.89 5.64 -14.61
N HIS A 115 3.87 4.80 -14.93
CA HIS A 115 5.18 5.28 -15.36
C HIS A 115 5.10 6.10 -16.67
N GLU A 116 4.20 5.77 -17.59
CA GLU A 116 3.96 6.57 -18.79
C GLU A 116 3.24 7.89 -18.46
N ILE A 117 2.25 7.85 -17.55
CA ILE A 117 1.52 9.05 -17.10
C ILE A 117 2.49 10.03 -16.43
N TRP A 118 3.46 9.53 -15.68
CA TRP A 118 4.48 10.35 -15.00
C TRP A 118 5.65 10.71 -15.90
N ASN A 119 5.61 10.34 -17.19
CA ASN A 119 6.70 10.54 -18.16
C ASN A 119 8.04 9.99 -17.63
N MET A 120 8.00 8.91 -16.88
CA MET A 120 9.22 8.22 -16.46
C MET A 120 9.79 7.46 -17.66
N PRO A 121 11.07 7.69 -18.01
CA PRO A 121 11.67 6.94 -19.10
C PRO A 121 11.73 5.47 -18.74
N TRP A 122 11.05 4.65 -19.53
CA TRP A 122 11.12 3.20 -19.46
C TRP A 122 11.67 2.69 -20.78
N GLU A 123 12.96 2.39 -20.81
CA GLU A 123 13.59 1.72 -21.93
C GLU A 123 13.76 0.23 -21.57
N GLU A 124 13.61 -0.65 -22.54
CA GLU A 124 13.69 -2.11 -22.36
C GLU A 124 15.00 -2.57 -21.70
N ASN A 125 16.06 -1.77 -21.81
CA ASN A 125 17.38 -2.00 -21.21
C ASN A 125 17.68 -1.07 -20.01
N THR A 126 16.69 -0.37 -19.45
CA THR A 126 16.92 0.49 -18.28
C THR A 126 17.28 -0.38 -17.08
N SER A 127 18.45 -0.13 -16.50
CA SER A 127 18.86 -0.78 -15.25
C SER A 127 17.95 -0.31 -14.11
N ILE A 128 17.02 -1.15 -13.69
CA ILE A 128 16.19 -0.89 -12.51
C ILE A 128 17.02 -1.17 -11.27
N PRO A 129 17.02 -0.28 -10.25
CA PRO A 129 17.67 -0.54 -8.97
C PRO A 129 17.19 -1.87 -8.37
N ILE A 130 18.11 -2.71 -7.93
CA ILE A 130 17.79 -3.98 -7.28
C ILE A 130 17.28 -3.67 -5.88
N CYS A 131 16.09 -4.18 -5.53
CA CYS A 131 15.59 -4.12 -4.15
C CYS A 131 16.28 -5.19 -3.29
N ASP A 132 16.27 -5.00 -1.97
CA ASP A 132 16.72 -6.00 -1.00
C ASP A 132 15.60 -7.00 -0.67
N TYR A 133 16.01 -8.23 -0.30
CA TYR A 133 15.13 -9.20 0.33
C TYR A 133 15.35 -9.16 1.85
N THR A 134 14.31 -8.80 2.60
CA THR A 134 14.42 -8.64 4.05
C THR A 134 14.25 -9.97 4.79
N LEU A 135 15.20 -10.33 5.62
CA LEU A 135 15.13 -11.46 6.55
C LEU A 135 14.77 -10.97 7.95
N GLY A 136 13.67 -11.49 8.51
CA GLY A 136 13.33 -11.30 9.92
C GLY A 136 14.28 -12.06 10.84
N ILE A 137 14.31 -11.71 12.13
CA ILE A 137 15.11 -12.39 13.14
C ILE A 137 14.63 -13.82 13.30
N ASP A 138 15.57 -14.78 13.20
CA ASP A 138 15.34 -16.20 13.41
C ASP A 138 16.67 -16.86 13.79
N THR A 139 16.71 -18.19 13.97
CA THR A 139 17.97 -18.93 14.10
C THR A 139 18.79 -18.82 12.81
N ILE A 140 20.12 -18.88 12.94
CA ILE A 140 21.04 -18.78 11.79
C ILE A 140 20.69 -19.83 10.72
N ASP A 141 20.38 -21.06 11.14
CA ASP A 141 20.04 -22.14 10.22
C ASP A 141 18.78 -21.82 9.41
N LYS A 142 17.71 -21.36 10.05
CA LYS A 142 16.47 -20.96 9.36
C LYS A 142 16.67 -19.75 8.45
N MET A 143 17.48 -18.79 8.85
CA MET A 143 17.81 -17.65 7.99
C MET A 143 18.58 -18.12 6.75
N ALA A 144 19.53 -19.03 6.93
CA ALA A 144 20.28 -19.62 5.82
C ALA A 144 19.37 -20.46 4.89
N GLU A 145 18.41 -21.21 5.44
CA GLU A 145 17.39 -21.92 4.66
C GLU A 145 16.56 -20.98 3.81
N LYS A 146 16.06 -19.87 4.39
CA LYS A 146 15.30 -18.84 3.67
C LYS A 146 16.14 -18.23 2.53
N MET A 147 17.43 -17.94 2.76
CA MET A 147 18.32 -17.43 1.72
C MET A 147 18.52 -18.43 0.58
N LYS A 148 18.57 -19.73 0.89
CA LYS A 148 18.68 -20.79 -0.13
C LYS A 148 17.38 -20.96 -0.91
N ALA A 149 16.23 -20.85 -0.24
CA ALA A 149 14.92 -20.96 -0.87
C ALA A 149 14.60 -19.75 -1.78
N HIS A 150 15.08 -18.57 -1.39
CA HIS A 150 14.87 -17.30 -2.09
C HIS A 150 16.24 -16.64 -2.38
N PRO A 151 17.01 -17.16 -3.37
CA PRO A 151 18.28 -16.56 -3.73
C PRO A 151 18.09 -15.15 -4.28
N TRP A 152 18.69 -14.16 -3.62
CA TRP A 152 18.55 -12.76 -3.97
C TRP A 152 19.91 -12.06 -3.93
N PRO A 153 20.17 -11.04 -4.78
CA PRO A 153 21.49 -10.37 -4.82
C PRO A 153 21.84 -9.60 -3.55
N ILE A 154 20.85 -9.05 -2.85
CA ILE A 154 21.04 -8.19 -1.68
C ILE A 154 20.05 -8.59 -0.58
N TYR A 155 20.56 -8.89 0.62
CA TYR A 155 19.72 -9.19 1.79
C TYR A 155 19.82 -8.08 2.82
N LYS A 156 18.67 -7.69 3.38
CA LYS A 156 18.56 -6.84 4.56
C LYS A 156 18.27 -7.72 5.78
N ILE A 157 19.23 -7.87 6.66
CA ILE A 157 19.12 -8.74 7.83
C ILE A 157 18.68 -7.91 9.03
N LYS A 158 17.60 -8.33 9.71
CA LYS A 158 17.18 -7.75 10.99
C LYS A 158 17.98 -8.39 12.12
N VAL A 159 18.47 -7.57 13.07
CA VAL A 159 19.28 -7.96 14.23
C VAL A 159 18.71 -7.35 15.49
#